data_7dc0399688ec9467ea9d2dd902ff5971
#
_entry.id   7dc0399688ec9467ea9d2dd902ff5971
#
_cell.length_a   1.000
_cell.length_b   1.000
_cell.length_c   1.000
_cell.angle_alpha   90.00
_cell.angle_beta   90.00
_cell.angle_gamma   90.00
#
_symmetry.space_group_name_H-M   'P 1'
#
loop_
_entity.id
_entity.type
_entity.pdbx_description
1 polymer ?
#
loop_
_entity_poly.entity_id
_entity_poly.type
_entity_poly.pdbx_seq_one_letter_code
_entity_poly.pdbx_strand_id
1 'polypeptide(L)'
;SKIALPKGRFDADEYRTVRDAISDLEDVKPVVELEDDKDGIVLQPKENLGELASSLRDSKILKNHMVTKTTDTAMQRFKALKQGENFHALDDSMKTNTYTDASRTQNTIYLRLNYDEPSGTVVNVRKSMWIHPTQDRAISVREAARLQTFPDSFVFCGSKDKQYQQVGNAVPPIMAKSIAKKLAKVLKDNLPEGEQNGG
;
A
#
# COMPACT_ATOMS: atom_id res chain seq x y z
N SER A 1 19.51 10.78 27.41
CA SER A 1 18.88 11.86 26.63
C SER A 1 17.68 11.34 25.86
N LYS A 2 16.57 12.10 25.80
CA LYS A 2 15.40 11.72 25.00
C LYS A 2 15.75 11.83 23.51
N ILE A 3 15.62 10.75 22.76
CA ILE A 3 15.78 10.75 21.32
C ILE A 3 14.50 11.36 20.70
N ALA A 4 14.63 12.52 20.06
CA ALA A 4 13.53 13.13 19.33
C ALA A 4 13.29 12.36 18.02
N LEU A 5 12.02 12.14 17.66
CA LEU A 5 11.64 11.56 16.38
C LEU A 5 12.13 12.44 15.21
N PRO A 6 12.41 11.84 14.04
CA PRO A 6 12.69 12.62 12.83
C PRO A 6 11.50 13.55 12.52
N LYS A 7 11.81 14.78 12.06
CA LYS A 7 10.76 15.67 11.53
C LYS A 7 10.29 15.15 10.18
N GLY A 8 8.99 15.33 9.86
CA GLY A 8 8.46 15.10 8.53
C GLY A 8 9.19 15.94 7.47
N ARG A 9 9.20 15.47 6.23
CA ARG A 9 9.84 16.15 5.08
C ARG A 9 8.86 17.02 4.29
N PHE A 10 7.57 16.79 4.45
CA PHE A 10 6.51 17.41 3.67
C PHE A 10 5.52 18.11 4.59
N ASP A 11 5.04 19.24 4.15
CA ASP A 11 3.88 19.89 4.74
C ASP A 11 2.59 19.22 4.24
N ALA A 12 1.45 19.55 4.82
CA ALA A 12 0.19 18.83 4.59
C ALA A 12 -0.29 18.86 3.12
N ASP A 13 0.03 19.92 2.40
CA ASP A 13 -0.28 20.12 0.97
C ASP A 13 0.73 19.42 0.03
N GLU A 14 1.83 18.92 0.57
CA GLU A 14 2.88 18.21 -0.16
C GLU A 14 2.89 16.69 0.12
N TYR A 15 1.92 16.18 0.91
CA TYR A 15 1.90 14.76 1.24
C TYR A 15 1.80 13.90 -0.01
N ARG A 16 2.57 12.81 -0.02
CA ARG A 16 2.51 11.81 -1.09
C ARG A 16 1.14 11.16 -1.11
N THR A 17 0.57 11.08 -2.29
CA THR A 17 -0.78 10.59 -2.53
C THR A 17 -0.79 9.13 -2.99
N VAL A 18 -1.97 8.53 -3.05
CA VAL A 18 -2.17 7.21 -3.66
C VAL A 18 -1.69 7.20 -5.11
N ARG A 19 -1.91 8.31 -5.86
CA ARG A 19 -1.45 8.48 -7.24
C ARG A 19 0.06 8.34 -7.36
N ASP A 20 0.80 9.01 -6.48
CA ASP A 20 2.26 8.95 -6.47
C ASP A 20 2.81 7.53 -6.28
N ALA A 21 2.07 6.68 -5.58
CA ALA A 21 2.53 5.33 -5.23
C ALA A 21 2.18 4.27 -6.29
N ILE A 22 0.98 4.35 -6.91
CA ILE A 22 0.45 3.22 -7.69
C ILE A 22 -0.05 3.55 -9.08
N SER A 23 -0.16 4.83 -9.51
CA SER A 23 -0.73 5.16 -10.81
C SER A 23 0.07 4.64 -12.01
N ASP A 24 1.35 4.40 -11.84
CA ASP A 24 2.20 3.80 -12.87
C ASP A 24 1.90 2.32 -13.12
N LEU A 25 1.18 1.66 -12.21
CA LEU A 25 0.73 0.27 -12.34
C LEU A 25 -0.68 0.14 -12.93
N GLU A 26 -1.36 1.23 -13.22
CA GLU A 26 -2.76 1.20 -13.68
C GLU A 26 -2.95 0.37 -14.97
N ASP A 27 -1.98 0.41 -15.88
CA ASP A 27 -1.98 -0.36 -17.13
C ASP A 27 -1.49 -1.80 -16.95
N VAL A 28 -1.03 -2.18 -15.76
CA VAL A 28 -0.53 -3.52 -15.46
C VAL A 28 -1.67 -4.35 -14.89
N LYS A 29 -2.11 -5.36 -15.63
CA LYS A 29 -3.22 -6.22 -15.18
C LYS A 29 -2.76 -7.15 -14.06
N PRO A 30 -3.38 -7.11 -12.88
CA PRO A 30 -3.05 -8.03 -11.80
C PRO A 30 -3.51 -9.45 -12.11
N VAL A 31 -2.81 -10.44 -11.56
CA VAL A 31 -3.21 -11.86 -11.63
C VAL A 31 -4.10 -12.26 -10.46
N VAL A 32 -4.79 -13.38 -10.58
CA VAL A 32 -5.68 -13.89 -9.53
C VAL A 32 -5.07 -15.10 -8.83
N GLU A 33 -4.47 -16.01 -9.55
CA GLU A 33 -3.93 -17.23 -9.00
C GLU A 33 -2.44 -17.04 -8.62
N LEU A 34 -2.03 -17.72 -7.55
CA LEU A 34 -0.64 -17.60 -7.03
C LEU A 34 0.38 -18.14 -8.04
N GLU A 35 0.02 -19.16 -8.81
CA GLU A 35 0.88 -19.76 -9.81
C GLU A 35 1.20 -18.76 -10.95
N ASP A 36 0.25 -17.91 -11.32
CA ASP A 36 0.43 -16.90 -12.36
C ASP A 36 1.40 -15.78 -11.93
N ASP A 37 1.63 -15.57 -10.63
CA ASP A 37 2.61 -14.62 -10.10
C ASP A 37 4.02 -15.21 -9.96
N LYS A 38 4.19 -16.50 -10.21
CA LYS A 38 5.45 -17.21 -9.96
C LYS A 38 6.63 -16.63 -10.74
N ASP A 39 6.42 -16.29 -11.98
CA ASP A 39 7.46 -15.65 -12.83
C ASP A 39 7.40 -14.12 -12.74
N GLY A 40 6.30 -13.57 -12.25
CA GLY A 40 6.02 -12.15 -12.18
C GLY A 40 5.65 -11.55 -13.53
N ILE A 41 5.40 -10.25 -13.54
CA ILE A 41 4.99 -9.50 -14.73
C ILE A 41 6.18 -8.63 -15.19
N VAL A 42 6.59 -8.75 -16.45
CA VAL A 42 7.64 -7.89 -17.03
C VAL A 42 7.08 -6.48 -17.20
N LEU A 43 7.66 -5.53 -16.48
CA LEU A 43 7.28 -4.13 -16.55
C LEU A 43 7.89 -3.47 -17.81
N GLN A 44 7.03 -2.83 -18.60
CA GLN A 44 7.49 -2.00 -19.70
C GLN A 44 8.12 -0.70 -19.17
N PRO A 45 9.14 -0.15 -19.85
CA PRO A 45 9.65 1.18 -19.53
C PRO A 45 8.50 2.19 -19.51
N LYS A 46 8.50 3.09 -18.52
CA LYS A 46 7.50 4.16 -18.38
C LYS A 46 8.23 5.47 -18.14
N GLU A 47 7.94 6.46 -18.97
CA GLU A 47 8.50 7.80 -18.85
C GLU A 47 7.67 8.65 -17.86
N ASN A 48 8.23 9.75 -17.40
CA ASN A 48 7.56 10.73 -16.54
C ASN A 48 6.98 10.16 -15.23
N LEU A 49 7.68 9.21 -14.64
CA LEU A 49 7.35 8.72 -13.30
C LEU A 49 7.56 9.82 -12.26
N GLY A 50 6.61 9.97 -11.34
CA GLY A 50 6.82 10.79 -10.14
C GLY A 50 7.96 10.24 -9.27
N GLU A 51 8.50 11.10 -8.38
CA GLU A 51 9.65 10.74 -7.54
C GLU A 51 9.42 9.45 -6.73
N LEU A 52 8.24 9.31 -6.12
CA LEU A 52 7.93 8.12 -5.31
C LEU A 52 7.86 6.87 -6.18
N ALA A 53 7.04 6.88 -7.25
CA ALA A 53 6.93 5.73 -8.16
C ALA A 53 8.29 5.34 -8.75
N SER A 54 9.10 6.30 -9.17
CA SER A 54 10.46 6.06 -9.68
C SER A 54 11.34 5.38 -8.64
N SER A 55 11.25 5.79 -7.38
CA SER A 55 12.05 5.20 -6.29
C SER A 55 11.59 3.79 -5.89
N LEU A 56 10.31 3.47 -6.09
CA LEU A 56 9.75 2.16 -5.76
C LEU A 56 9.90 1.14 -6.90
N ARG A 57 9.93 1.60 -8.16
CA ARG A 57 10.05 0.79 -9.37
C ARG A 57 11.50 0.39 -9.65
N ASP A 58 12.11 -0.32 -8.72
CA ASP A 58 13.51 -0.74 -8.74
C ASP A 58 13.75 -2.14 -9.34
N SER A 59 12.70 -2.76 -9.91
CA SER A 59 12.74 -4.06 -10.57
C SER A 59 12.07 -4.01 -11.94
N LYS A 60 12.61 -4.78 -12.91
CA LYS A 60 11.98 -5.01 -14.20
C LYS A 60 10.87 -6.06 -14.16
N ILE A 61 10.84 -6.87 -13.10
CA ILE A 61 9.84 -7.92 -12.88
C ILE A 61 9.02 -7.55 -11.65
N LEU A 62 7.73 -7.36 -11.86
CA LEU A 62 6.78 -7.06 -10.80
C LEU A 62 6.22 -8.37 -10.24
N LYS A 63 6.45 -8.63 -8.97
CA LYS A 63 5.86 -9.74 -8.21
C LYS A 63 4.83 -9.25 -7.20
N ASN A 64 3.98 -10.16 -6.77
CA ASN A 64 2.90 -9.88 -5.83
C ASN A 64 1.82 -8.92 -6.40
N HIS A 65 1.80 -8.72 -7.73
CA HIS A 65 0.73 -7.93 -8.35
C HIS A 65 -0.52 -8.81 -8.57
N MET A 66 -1.07 -9.29 -7.48
CA MET A 66 -2.20 -10.21 -7.46
C MET A 66 -3.36 -9.69 -6.62
N VAL A 67 -4.57 -10.04 -7.03
CA VAL A 67 -5.82 -9.67 -6.37
C VAL A 67 -6.62 -10.92 -5.98
N THR A 68 -7.59 -10.75 -5.09
CA THR A 68 -8.56 -11.80 -4.80
C THR A 68 -9.64 -11.81 -5.89
N LYS A 69 -10.11 -13.01 -6.28
CA LYS A 69 -11.27 -13.15 -7.16
C LYS A 69 -12.47 -12.42 -6.54
N THR A 70 -13.01 -11.48 -7.28
CA THR A 70 -14.16 -10.68 -6.85
C THR A 70 -15.44 -11.44 -7.10
N THR A 71 -16.34 -11.53 -6.11
CA THR A 71 -17.70 -12.07 -6.28
C THR A 71 -18.60 -11.06 -6.98
N ASP A 72 -19.69 -11.50 -7.56
CA ASP A 72 -20.65 -10.61 -8.25
C ASP A 72 -21.19 -9.53 -7.30
N THR A 73 -21.53 -9.91 -6.06
CA THR A 73 -21.98 -8.96 -5.04
C THR A 73 -20.91 -7.90 -4.72
N ALA A 74 -19.64 -8.29 -4.58
CA ALA A 74 -18.56 -7.35 -4.35
C ALA A 74 -18.32 -6.45 -5.56
N MET A 75 -18.44 -7.00 -6.79
CA MET A 75 -18.33 -6.24 -8.02
C MET A 75 -19.39 -5.15 -8.14
N GLN A 76 -20.64 -5.46 -7.79
CA GLN A 76 -21.74 -4.47 -7.78
C GLN A 76 -21.44 -3.33 -6.79
N ARG A 77 -20.96 -3.67 -5.60
CA ARG A 77 -20.55 -2.67 -4.59
C ARG A 77 -19.37 -1.82 -5.08
N PHE A 78 -18.39 -2.43 -5.74
CA PHE A 78 -17.26 -1.67 -6.29
C PHE A 78 -17.77 -0.63 -7.30
N LYS A 79 -18.61 -1.01 -8.24
CA LYS A 79 -19.17 -0.11 -9.26
C LYS A 79 -20.01 1.05 -8.69
N ALA A 80 -20.62 0.85 -7.53
CA ALA A 80 -21.47 1.84 -6.90
C ALA A 80 -20.71 2.93 -6.13
N LEU A 81 -19.46 2.66 -5.73
CA LEU A 81 -18.66 3.56 -4.90
C LEU A 81 -17.76 4.47 -5.74
N LYS A 82 -17.71 5.76 -5.42
CA LYS A 82 -16.79 6.74 -5.99
C LYS A 82 -15.49 6.81 -5.17
N GLN A 83 -14.47 7.48 -5.69
CA GLN A 83 -13.23 7.72 -4.94
C GLN A 83 -13.52 8.42 -3.61
N GLY A 84 -12.89 7.94 -2.54
CA GLY A 84 -13.11 8.40 -1.17
C GLY A 84 -14.32 7.79 -0.46
N GLU A 85 -15.25 7.16 -1.19
CA GLU A 85 -16.42 6.52 -0.60
C GLU A 85 -16.13 5.11 -0.08
N ASN A 86 -16.93 4.66 0.89
CA ASN A 86 -16.79 3.37 1.53
C ASN A 86 -18.17 2.68 1.70
N PHE A 87 -18.19 1.56 2.42
CA PHE A 87 -19.39 0.76 2.64
C PHE A 87 -20.62 1.57 3.11
N HIS A 88 -20.42 2.64 3.86
CA HIS A 88 -21.53 3.46 4.39
C HIS A 88 -22.25 4.26 3.29
N ALA A 89 -21.56 4.59 2.19
CA ALA A 89 -22.15 5.33 1.07
C ALA A 89 -23.01 4.45 0.14
N LEU A 90 -22.97 3.11 0.31
CA LEU A 90 -23.82 2.19 -0.47
C LEU A 90 -25.29 2.35 -0.10
N ASP A 91 -26.18 2.08 -1.06
CA ASP A 91 -27.60 1.92 -0.79
C ASP A 91 -27.88 0.75 0.16
N ASP A 92 -28.93 0.82 0.96
CA ASP A 92 -29.26 -0.21 1.94
C ASP A 92 -29.51 -1.58 1.32
N SER A 93 -30.02 -1.63 0.10
CA SER A 93 -30.17 -2.86 -0.68
C SER A 93 -28.85 -3.57 -0.95
N MET A 94 -27.75 -2.84 -1.04
CA MET A 94 -26.40 -3.36 -1.26
C MET A 94 -25.66 -3.73 0.04
N LYS A 95 -26.18 -3.30 1.20
CA LYS A 95 -25.59 -3.60 2.53
C LYS A 95 -26.06 -4.94 3.11
N THR A 96 -27.03 -5.60 2.49
CA THR A 96 -27.61 -6.86 2.98
C THR A 96 -26.63 -8.02 2.98
N ASN A 97 -26.85 -8.98 3.90
CA ASN A 97 -26.13 -10.28 3.95
C ASN A 97 -24.60 -10.23 4.16
N THR A 98 -24.06 -9.14 4.67
CA THR A 98 -22.60 -9.02 4.85
C THR A 98 -22.19 -8.84 6.30
N TYR A 99 -22.91 -8.03 7.04
CA TYR A 99 -22.64 -7.71 8.46
C TYR A 99 -23.94 -7.76 9.25
N THR A 100 -23.86 -8.27 10.48
CA THR A 100 -25.02 -8.34 11.39
C THR A 100 -25.54 -6.94 11.71
N ASP A 101 -24.65 -5.96 11.78
CA ASP A 101 -24.97 -4.55 12.01
C ASP A 101 -24.09 -3.68 11.10
N ALA A 102 -24.66 -3.17 10.03
CA ALA A 102 -23.95 -2.33 9.05
C ALA A 102 -23.46 -1.00 9.64
N SER A 103 -24.16 -0.47 10.68
CA SER A 103 -23.79 0.81 11.30
C SER A 103 -22.47 0.75 12.07
N ARG A 104 -22.08 -0.44 12.53
CA ARG A 104 -20.84 -0.70 13.28
C ARG A 104 -19.65 -1.05 12.41
N THR A 105 -19.81 -1.00 11.09
CA THR A 105 -18.75 -1.30 10.13
C THR A 105 -17.69 -0.18 10.14
N GLN A 106 -16.43 -0.56 10.09
CA GLN A 106 -15.34 0.42 10.04
C GLN A 106 -15.33 1.18 8.70
N ASN A 107 -14.97 2.46 8.72
CA ASN A 107 -14.88 3.31 7.53
C ASN A 107 -13.87 2.81 6.47
N THR A 108 -13.01 1.88 6.82
CA THR A 108 -12.05 1.26 5.89
C THR A 108 -12.64 0.12 5.07
N ILE A 109 -13.87 -0.33 5.38
CA ILE A 109 -14.51 -1.43 4.67
C ILE A 109 -15.07 -0.94 3.33
N TYR A 110 -14.73 -1.65 2.23
CA TYR A 110 -15.06 -1.26 0.86
C TYR A 110 -14.62 0.17 0.51
N LEU A 111 -13.53 0.66 1.10
CA LEU A 111 -13.00 1.98 0.79
C LEU A 111 -12.43 2.00 -0.63
N ARG A 112 -13.06 2.79 -1.53
CA ARG A 112 -12.42 3.13 -2.79
C ARG A 112 -11.41 4.24 -2.53
N LEU A 113 -10.14 3.95 -2.77
CA LEU A 113 -9.07 4.91 -2.57
C LEU A 113 -9.28 6.15 -3.45
N ASN A 114 -8.84 7.30 -2.96
CA ASN A 114 -8.78 8.54 -3.74
C ASN A 114 -7.34 8.74 -4.23
N TYR A 115 -7.16 8.94 -5.55
CA TYR A 115 -5.84 9.15 -6.12
C TYR A 115 -5.15 10.40 -5.59
N ASP A 116 -5.91 11.44 -5.31
CA ASP A 116 -5.37 12.76 -4.99
C ASP A 116 -5.23 12.99 -3.47
N GLU A 117 -5.41 11.93 -2.68
CA GLU A 117 -5.27 11.98 -1.22
C GLU A 117 -4.19 10.98 -0.74
N PRO A 118 -3.58 11.23 0.43
CA PRO A 118 -2.77 10.24 1.10
C PRO A 118 -3.57 8.99 1.43
N SER A 119 -2.97 7.81 1.34
CA SER A 119 -3.61 6.59 1.80
C SER A 119 -3.76 6.61 3.32
N GLY A 120 -4.86 6.06 3.81
CA GLY A 120 -5.00 5.73 5.24
C GLY A 120 -3.97 4.68 5.67
N THR A 121 -3.99 4.33 6.97
CA THR A 121 -3.13 3.27 7.50
C THR A 121 -3.43 1.94 6.79
N VAL A 122 -2.43 1.41 6.10
CA VAL A 122 -2.54 0.12 5.42
C VAL A 122 -2.57 -0.98 6.47
N VAL A 123 -3.71 -1.64 6.57
CA VAL A 123 -3.95 -2.82 7.41
C VAL A 123 -4.08 -4.06 6.51
N ASN A 124 -4.73 -5.13 6.96
CA ASN A 124 -5.04 -6.23 6.05
C ASN A 124 -6.13 -5.80 5.05
N VAL A 125 -5.71 -5.12 3.97
CA VAL A 125 -6.59 -4.54 2.94
C VAL A 125 -7.43 -5.57 2.19
N ARG A 126 -7.05 -6.85 2.23
CA ARG A 126 -7.90 -7.93 1.70
C ARG A 126 -9.17 -8.10 2.52
N LYS A 127 -9.06 -8.07 3.84
CA LYS A 127 -10.24 -8.20 4.73
C LYS A 127 -11.14 -6.98 4.65
N SER A 128 -10.57 -5.79 4.51
CA SER A 128 -11.31 -4.53 4.36
C SER A 128 -11.77 -4.25 2.93
N MET A 129 -11.32 -5.05 1.94
CA MET A 129 -11.75 -4.92 0.54
C MET A 129 -11.48 -3.51 -0.02
N TRP A 130 -10.27 -2.98 0.16
CA TRP A 130 -9.90 -1.70 -0.45
C TRP A 130 -9.93 -1.78 -1.97
N ILE A 131 -10.57 -0.78 -2.58
CA ILE A 131 -10.87 -0.73 -4.00
C ILE A 131 -9.88 0.21 -4.69
N HIS A 132 -9.42 -0.21 -5.89
CA HIS A 132 -8.57 0.64 -6.74
C HIS A 132 -9.30 1.95 -7.09
N PRO A 133 -8.58 3.10 -7.15
CA PRO A 133 -9.24 4.40 -7.40
C PRO A 133 -10.12 4.45 -8.65
N THR A 134 -9.67 3.88 -9.77
CA THR A 134 -10.33 3.99 -11.08
C THR A 134 -10.84 2.65 -11.63
N GLN A 135 -10.45 1.52 -11.04
CA GLN A 135 -10.83 0.19 -11.53
C GLN A 135 -11.76 -0.51 -10.52
N ASP A 136 -12.73 -1.28 -11.03
CA ASP A 136 -13.69 -2.03 -10.21
C ASP A 136 -13.08 -3.34 -9.72
N ARG A 137 -11.99 -3.25 -8.96
CA ARG A 137 -11.28 -4.37 -8.35
C ARG A 137 -10.68 -3.98 -7.00
N ALA A 138 -10.41 -4.97 -6.19
CA ALA A 138 -9.57 -4.74 -5.01
C ALA A 138 -8.15 -4.31 -5.43
N ILE A 139 -7.45 -3.57 -4.57
CA ILE A 139 -6.03 -3.32 -4.77
C ILE A 139 -5.24 -4.61 -4.63
N SER A 140 -4.16 -4.74 -5.40
CA SER A 140 -3.26 -5.89 -5.33
C SER A 140 -2.36 -5.86 -4.08
N VAL A 141 -1.70 -6.99 -3.79
CA VAL A 141 -0.67 -7.04 -2.74
C VAL A 141 0.44 -6.03 -3.04
N ARG A 142 0.87 -5.91 -4.31
CA ARG A 142 1.91 -4.96 -4.71
C ARG A 142 1.47 -3.50 -4.56
N GLU A 143 0.26 -3.17 -4.94
CA GLU A 143 -0.29 -1.82 -4.74
C GLU A 143 -0.35 -1.48 -3.24
N ALA A 144 -0.85 -2.38 -2.41
CA ALA A 144 -0.83 -2.20 -0.96
C ALA A 144 0.60 -2.04 -0.41
N ALA A 145 1.56 -2.82 -0.92
CA ALA A 145 2.96 -2.72 -0.54
C ALA A 145 3.59 -1.38 -0.93
N ARG A 146 3.26 -0.84 -2.12
CA ARG A 146 3.72 0.48 -2.54
C ARG A 146 3.13 1.63 -1.71
N LEU A 147 1.87 1.52 -1.27
CA LEU A 147 1.29 2.45 -0.31
C LEU A 147 2.05 2.43 1.04
N GLN A 148 2.62 1.30 1.39
CA GLN A 148 3.54 1.13 2.53
C GLN A 148 5.01 1.46 2.18
N THR A 149 5.28 1.99 0.99
CA THR A 149 6.63 2.35 0.51
C THR A 149 7.61 1.19 0.34
N PHE A 150 7.13 -0.04 0.12
CA PHE A 150 7.99 -1.16 -0.26
C PHE A 150 8.42 -1.04 -1.72
N PRO A 151 9.71 -1.24 -2.04
CA PRO A 151 10.18 -1.30 -3.42
C PRO A 151 9.70 -2.57 -4.14
N ASP A 152 9.65 -2.54 -5.47
CA ASP A 152 9.18 -3.67 -6.28
C ASP A 152 10.10 -4.90 -6.21
N SER A 153 11.38 -4.69 -5.91
CA SER A 153 12.35 -5.76 -5.67
C SER A 153 12.05 -6.57 -4.42
N PHE A 154 11.29 -6.02 -3.46
CA PHE A 154 10.93 -6.76 -2.25
C PHE A 154 9.76 -7.72 -2.53
N VAL A 155 9.98 -9.03 -2.37
CA VAL A 155 9.00 -10.08 -2.66
C VAL A 155 8.41 -10.63 -1.37
N PHE A 156 7.08 -10.60 -1.27
CA PHE A 156 6.32 -11.24 -0.19
C PHE A 156 6.06 -12.70 -0.54
N CYS A 157 6.24 -13.61 0.42
CA CYS A 157 6.12 -15.05 0.22
C CYS A 157 4.92 -15.67 0.95
N GLY A 158 4.54 -16.87 0.54
CA GLY A 158 3.45 -17.64 1.11
C GLY A 158 2.12 -17.43 0.39
N SER A 159 1.03 -17.87 1.01
CA SER A 159 -0.31 -17.70 0.43
C SER A 159 -0.68 -16.22 0.27
N LYS A 160 -1.60 -15.94 -0.63
CA LYS A 160 -2.10 -14.58 -0.88
C LYS A 160 -2.52 -13.85 0.41
N ASP A 161 -3.22 -14.55 1.31
CA ASP A 161 -3.59 -14.01 2.62
C ASP A 161 -2.39 -13.61 3.47
N LYS A 162 -1.35 -14.45 3.47
CA LYS A 162 -0.14 -14.19 4.22
C LYS A 162 0.63 -13.00 3.66
N GLN A 163 0.65 -12.84 2.34
CA GLN A 163 1.28 -11.68 1.69
C GLN A 163 0.58 -10.38 2.08
N TYR A 164 -0.75 -10.30 1.99
CA TYR A 164 -1.50 -9.12 2.46
C TYR A 164 -1.30 -8.85 3.95
N GLN A 165 -1.23 -9.91 4.77
CA GLN A 165 -0.98 -9.77 6.21
C GLN A 165 0.43 -9.22 6.49
N GLN A 166 1.44 -9.68 5.77
CA GLN A 166 2.81 -9.17 5.89
C GLN A 166 2.87 -7.67 5.58
N VAL A 167 2.23 -7.24 4.49
CA VAL A 167 2.14 -5.82 4.14
C VAL A 167 1.49 -5.02 5.27
N GLY A 168 0.33 -5.46 5.76
CA GLY A 168 -0.41 -4.74 6.80
C GLY A 168 0.27 -4.70 8.17
N ASN A 169 1.14 -5.68 8.47
CA ASN A 169 1.88 -5.72 9.73
C ASN A 169 3.23 -4.98 9.66
N ALA A 170 3.63 -4.51 8.50
CA ALA A 170 4.95 -3.92 8.30
C ALA A 170 5.02 -2.45 8.76
N VAL A 171 6.22 -2.03 9.12
CA VAL A 171 6.57 -0.62 9.22
C VAL A 171 7.01 -0.14 7.83
N PRO A 172 6.50 1.00 7.31
CA PRO A 172 6.89 1.51 6.00
C PRO A 172 8.42 1.68 5.88
N PRO A 173 9.08 1.10 4.86
CA PRO A 173 10.54 1.13 4.73
C PRO A 173 11.15 2.53 4.74
N ILE A 174 10.51 3.51 4.09
CA ILE A 174 11.01 4.90 4.08
C ILE A 174 10.96 5.50 5.49
N MET A 175 9.90 5.24 6.25
CA MET A 175 9.77 5.67 7.65
C MET A 175 10.82 4.98 8.53
N ALA A 176 10.95 3.65 8.42
CA ALA A 176 11.94 2.87 9.16
C ALA A 176 13.38 3.38 8.89
N LYS A 177 13.70 3.68 7.62
CA LYS A 177 15.01 4.25 7.22
C LYS A 177 15.27 5.61 7.87
N SER A 178 14.25 6.47 7.98
CA SER A 178 14.38 7.78 8.63
C SER A 178 14.65 7.65 10.13
N ILE A 179 13.95 6.74 10.79
CA ILE A 179 14.14 6.44 12.22
C ILE A 179 15.56 5.85 12.45
N ALA A 180 15.94 4.86 11.63
CA ALA A 180 17.24 4.22 11.74
C ALA A 180 18.42 5.22 11.55
N LYS A 181 18.32 6.11 10.56
CA LYS A 181 19.32 7.18 10.37
C LYS A 181 19.43 8.09 11.60
N LYS A 182 18.31 8.44 12.23
CA LYS A 182 18.32 9.26 13.44
C LYS A 182 18.97 8.53 14.62
N LEU A 183 18.64 7.25 14.79
CA LEU A 183 19.25 6.40 15.82
C LEU A 183 20.76 6.25 15.61
N ALA A 184 21.18 5.93 14.39
CA ALA A 184 22.60 5.77 14.05
C ALA A 184 23.38 7.05 14.35
N LYS A 185 22.83 8.23 14.03
CA LYS A 185 23.45 9.52 14.37
C LYS A 185 23.60 9.68 15.88
N VAL A 186 22.54 9.44 16.66
CA VAL A 186 22.58 9.57 18.12
C VAL A 186 23.59 8.60 18.74
N LEU A 187 23.65 7.35 18.25
CA LEU A 187 24.63 6.38 18.71
C LEU A 187 26.06 6.86 18.43
N LYS A 188 26.34 7.32 17.21
CA LYS A 188 27.64 7.84 16.81
C LYS A 188 28.07 9.04 17.68
N ASP A 189 27.15 9.98 17.92
CA ASP A 189 27.43 11.19 18.71
C ASP A 189 27.66 10.88 20.21
N ASN A 190 27.30 9.69 20.70
CA ASN A 190 27.50 9.25 22.08
C ASN A 190 28.57 8.16 22.25
N LEU A 191 29.27 7.74 21.18
CA LEU A 191 30.42 6.85 21.30
C LEU A 191 31.64 7.62 21.83
N PRO A 192 32.49 6.99 22.68
CA PRO A 192 33.79 7.57 23.08
C PRO A 192 34.65 7.90 21.86
N GLU A 193 35.43 8.99 21.94
CA GLU A 193 36.24 9.51 20.82
C GLU A 193 37.18 8.47 20.17
N GLY A 194 37.54 7.40 20.88
CA GLY A 194 38.40 6.32 20.37
C GLY A 194 37.71 5.28 19.46
N GLU A 195 36.37 5.18 19.45
CA GLU A 195 35.62 4.20 18.68
C GLU A 195 34.89 4.76 17.44
N GLN A 196 35.02 6.08 17.21
CA GLN A 196 34.31 6.75 16.11
C GLN A 196 34.93 6.50 14.72
N ASN A 197 36.13 5.91 14.61
CA ASN A 197 36.91 5.76 13.37
C ASN A 197 37.10 4.32 12.89
N GLY A 198 36.37 3.35 13.45
CA GLY A 198 36.47 1.93 13.07
C GLY A 198 35.22 1.44 12.35
N GLY A 199 35.16 1.62 11.00
CA GLY A 199 34.07 1.10 10.18
C GLY A 199 34.30 1.39 8.70
#